data_6e123d1cdc562e255c75f9b76311ab0f
#
_entry.id   6e123d1cdc562e255c75f9b76311ab0f
#
_cell.length_a   1.000
_cell.length_b   1.000
_cell.length_c   1.000
_cell.angle_alpha   90.00
_cell.angle_beta   90.00
_cell.angle_gamma   90.00
#
_symmetry.space_group_name_H-M   'P 1'
#
loop_
_entity.id
_entity.type
_entity.pdbx_description
1 polymer ?
#
loop_
_entity_poly.entity_id
_entity_poly.type
_entity_poly.pdbx_seq_one_letter_code
_entity_poly.pdbx_strand_id
1 'polypeptide(L)'
;MIYTFNLMVELEPNGVDVAQAYRGQIFRKLGCPARFVFTQVPPRYKWDYYLSLGYAEDEIILAHMLLTDQRDMTLTMSVEKMKQGLNLQSTPIERDQELIFPEENGISLVFHRNTLKSNYVDYVDYYVAGHLLRREHYGSVKLYTEYFTAVPTDAGLEARVFQRLFYNLDGSVALEEIKKTPGDLTKSVYRQGTHWFYSESELLSQAIGTLQFSTKDHIIVDRLERLPFTQTLLKMKGEATLSCLLHSIHHWGDCINSEYFLLFQYANYFDHIIVSTEAQKEELERDLSTDKPVSVLPVGGLERLQYSDNRKPYSLMIAARFERRKRLDLAIDAVVALHEKIPEVTLDIYGQGMLWQEIEEKIKQLNAQSYIHLKGHQDLQTRFKEYELYLATSEWETFGLTLLEAIGSGLVMVGTDVPYGNPTFIKNGRNGFLVPFVNQSHEEVVADLKRSMQKAFGNLNFLREGSYKLAERYMTDQIIGQWREFLTNRGKNNDVLSGK
;
A
#
# COMPACT_ATOMS: atom_id res chain seq x y z
N MET A 1 -10.60 0.59 20.96
CA MET A 1 -10.57 0.87 19.51
C MET A 1 -9.14 0.86 19.00
N ILE A 2 -8.90 0.39 17.75
CA ILE A 2 -7.60 0.52 17.09
C ILE A 2 -7.72 1.62 16.03
N TYR A 3 -6.84 2.61 16.07
CA TYR A 3 -6.75 3.67 15.06
C TYR A 3 -5.46 3.49 14.28
N THR A 4 -5.53 3.35 12.96
CA THR A 4 -4.34 3.28 12.11
C THR A 4 -4.30 4.48 11.18
N PHE A 5 -3.15 5.14 11.10
CA PHE A 5 -2.96 6.37 10.34
C PHE A 5 -2.08 6.13 9.13
N ASN A 6 -2.58 6.57 7.95
CA ASN A 6 -1.85 6.58 6.69
C ASN A 6 -2.22 7.84 5.89
N LEU A 7 -1.53 8.09 4.78
CA LEU A 7 -1.81 9.23 3.90
C LEU A 7 -3.12 9.05 3.14
N MET A 8 -3.15 8.11 2.21
CA MET A 8 -4.29 7.71 1.38
C MET A 8 -4.00 6.34 0.77
N VAL A 9 -5.00 5.68 0.21
CA VAL A 9 -4.80 4.55 -0.71
C VAL A 9 -4.52 5.12 -2.10
N GLU A 10 -3.41 4.72 -2.70
CA GLU A 10 -3.00 5.18 -4.02
C GLU A 10 -3.86 4.53 -5.13
N LEU A 11 -3.94 5.17 -6.30
CA LEU A 11 -4.68 4.63 -7.46
C LEU A 11 -4.10 3.28 -7.94
N GLU A 12 -2.79 3.12 -7.76
CA GLU A 12 -2.07 1.86 -7.92
C GLU A 12 -1.57 1.45 -6.53
N PRO A 13 -2.33 0.59 -5.81
CA PRO A 13 -2.00 0.21 -4.46
C PRO A 13 -0.57 -0.32 -4.33
N ASN A 14 0.13 0.17 -3.35
CA ASN A 14 1.48 -0.27 -3.03
C ASN A 14 1.50 -1.31 -1.90
N GLY A 15 2.68 -1.84 -1.57
CA GLY A 15 2.81 -2.84 -0.53
C GLY A 15 2.33 -2.39 0.86
N VAL A 16 2.34 -1.08 1.16
CA VAL A 16 1.84 -0.54 2.43
C VAL A 16 0.32 -0.58 2.47
N ASP A 17 -0.35 -0.23 1.37
CA ASP A 17 -1.81 -0.24 1.28
C ASP A 17 -2.35 -1.66 1.43
N VAL A 18 -1.72 -2.64 0.76
CA VAL A 18 -2.04 -4.06 0.89
C VAL A 18 -1.79 -4.57 2.31
N ALA A 19 -0.66 -4.23 2.91
CA ALA A 19 -0.30 -4.63 4.27
C ALA A 19 -1.28 -4.06 5.32
N GLN A 20 -1.69 -2.81 5.16
CA GLN A 20 -2.65 -2.17 6.06
C GLN A 20 -4.04 -2.80 5.93
N ALA A 21 -4.51 -3.06 4.71
CA ALA A 21 -5.80 -3.73 4.47
C ALA A 21 -5.81 -5.17 5.01
N TYR A 22 -4.71 -5.93 4.82
CA TYR A 22 -4.54 -7.25 5.40
C TYR A 22 -4.62 -7.21 6.94
N ARG A 23 -3.99 -6.23 7.57
CA ARG A 23 -4.09 -6.00 9.03
C ARG A 23 -5.52 -5.73 9.47
N GLY A 24 -6.30 -5.00 8.68
CA GLY A 24 -7.74 -4.80 8.92
C GLY A 24 -8.51 -6.11 8.94
N GLN A 25 -8.23 -7.02 8.02
CA GLN A 25 -8.84 -8.36 8.00
C GLN A 25 -8.48 -9.15 9.27
N ILE A 26 -7.23 -9.05 9.75
CA ILE A 26 -6.80 -9.68 11.01
C ILE A 26 -7.59 -9.10 12.19
N PHE A 27 -7.73 -7.78 12.28
CA PHE A 27 -8.47 -7.14 13.37
C PHE A 27 -9.94 -7.58 13.40
N ARG A 28 -10.59 -7.71 12.24
CA ARG A 28 -11.95 -8.28 12.14
C ARG A 28 -12.02 -9.73 12.63
N LYS A 29 -11.09 -10.59 12.18
CA LYS A 29 -11.00 -11.99 12.63
C LYS A 29 -10.76 -12.10 14.15
N LEU A 30 -10.10 -11.11 14.75
CA LEU A 30 -9.89 -11.02 16.21
C LEU A 30 -11.08 -10.39 16.98
N GLY A 31 -12.09 -9.86 16.29
CA GLY A 31 -13.17 -9.10 16.91
C GLY A 31 -12.71 -7.76 17.50
N CYS A 32 -11.59 -7.21 17.02
CA CYS A 32 -11.04 -5.92 17.45
C CYS A 32 -11.55 -4.80 16.54
N PRO A 33 -12.39 -3.89 17.02
CA PRO A 33 -12.86 -2.77 16.20
C PRO A 33 -11.70 -1.85 15.82
N ALA A 34 -11.59 -1.54 14.54
CA ALA A 34 -10.53 -0.69 13.99
C ALA A 34 -11.08 0.46 13.15
N ARG A 35 -10.30 1.52 13.03
CA ARG A 35 -10.55 2.67 12.14
C ARG A 35 -9.26 3.02 11.39
N PHE A 36 -9.37 3.14 10.08
CA PHE A 36 -8.28 3.53 9.19
C PHE A 36 -8.45 5.00 8.82
N VAL A 37 -7.61 5.83 9.40
CA VAL A 37 -7.65 7.28 9.25
C VAL A 37 -6.71 7.70 8.13
N PHE A 38 -7.27 8.14 7.01
CA PHE A 38 -6.52 8.64 5.88
C PHE A 38 -6.46 10.17 5.93
N THR A 39 -5.27 10.73 5.87
CA THR A 39 -5.03 12.15 6.11
C THR A 39 -5.07 13.00 4.86
N GLN A 40 -4.99 12.38 3.68
CA GLN A 40 -5.11 13.06 2.41
C GLN A 40 -6.39 12.66 1.68
N VAL A 41 -6.99 13.62 0.99
CA VAL A 41 -8.13 13.36 0.10
C VAL A 41 -7.56 12.88 -1.24
N PRO A 42 -7.86 11.64 -1.67
CA PRO A 42 -7.35 11.12 -2.93
C PRO A 42 -7.89 11.93 -4.11
N PRO A 43 -7.12 12.09 -5.20
CA PRO A 43 -7.53 12.87 -6.39
C PRO A 43 -8.82 12.37 -7.05
N ARG A 44 -9.09 11.07 -6.93
CA ARG A 44 -10.32 10.42 -7.39
C ARG A 44 -10.75 9.45 -6.30
N TYR A 45 -11.66 9.92 -5.45
CA TYR A 45 -12.17 9.07 -4.38
C TYR A 45 -13.13 8.02 -4.97
N LYS A 46 -12.73 6.76 -4.87
CA LYS A 46 -13.55 5.62 -5.24
C LYS A 46 -13.50 4.58 -4.14
N TRP A 47 -14.65 4.22 -3.63
CA TRP A 47 -14.80 3.14 -2.66
C TRP A 47 -14.20 1.81 -3.14
N ASP A 48 -14.27 1.56 -4.45
CA ASP A 48 -13.71 0.36 -5.07
C ASP A 48 -12.25 0.10 -4.71
N TYR A 49 -11.44 1.16 -4.63
CA TYR A 49 -10.02 1.00 -4.28
C TYR A 49 -9.83 0.47 -2.87
N TYR A 50 -10.63 0.96 -1.92
CA TYR A 50 -10.56 0.50 -0.54
C TYR A 50 -11.14 -0.89 -0.40
N LEU A 51 -12.32 -1.13 -0.96
CA LEU A 51 -13.02 -2.41 -0.85
C LEU A 51 -12.27 -3.55 -1.56
N SER A 52 -11.69 -3.29 -2.74
CA SER A 52 -10.90 -4.28 -3.47
C SER A 52 -9.65 -4.73 -2.73
N LEU A 53 -9.07 -3.85 -1.88
CA LEU A 53 -7.98 -4.21 -0.99
C LEU A 53 -8.43 -4.99 0.25
N GLY A 54 -9.74 -4.99 0.54
CA GLY A 54 -10.31 -5.71 1.68
C GLY A 54 -10.57 -4.87 2.91
N TYR A 55 -10.61 -3.53 2.81
CA TYR A 55 -11.18 -2.69 3.87
C TYR A 55 -12.69 -2.88 3.96
N ALA A 56 -13.26 -2.69 5.15
CA ALA A 56 -14.71 -2.54 5.32
C ALA A 56 -15.08 -1.04 5.29
N GLU A 57 -16.27 -0.73 4.75
CA GLU A 57 -16.69 0.67 4.57
C GLU A 57 -16.73 1.45 5.88
N ASP A 58 -17.24 0.84 6.94
CA ASP A 58 -17.38 1.45 8.26
C ASP A 58 -16.03 1.62 8.99
N GLU A 59 -14.94 1.04 8.48
CA GLU A 59 -13.59 1.19 9.04
C GLU A 59 -12.86 2.44 8.53
N ILE A 60 -13.30 3.01 7.41
CA ILE A 60 -12.57 4.09 6.69
C ILE A 60 -12.98 5.45 7.24
N ILE A 61 -12.00 6.29 7.54
CA ILE A 61 -12.19 7.69 7.92
C ILE A 61 -11.26 8.57 7.07
N LEU A 62 -11.82 9.56 6.38
CA LEU A 62 -11.03 10.69 5.88
C LEU A 62 -10.89 11.70 7.02
N ALA A 63 -9.66 12.09 7.35
CA ALA A 63 -9.39 12.97 8.48
C ALA A 63 -10.14 14.32 8.40
N HIS A 64 -10.31 14.86 7.19
CA HIS A 64 -11.10 16.08 6.96
C HIS A 64 -12.57 15.94 7.40
N MET A 65 -13.15 14.74 7.25
CA MET A 65 -14.52 14.46 7.65
C MET A 65 -14.72 14.44 9.18
N LEU A 66 -13.63 14.32 9.96
CA LEU A 66 -13.69 14.45 11.41
C LEU A 66 -14.13 15.84 11.87
N LEU A 67 -14.00 16.85 11.02
CA LEU A 67 -14.45 18.22 11.28
C LEU A 67 -15.88 18.52 10.81
N THR A 68 -16.58 17.49 10.32
CA THR A 68 -18.02 17.51 10.00
C THR A 68 -18.80 16.74 11.05
N ASP A 69 -20.11 16.70 10.95
CA ASP A 69 -20.97 15.81 11.75
C ASP A 69 -21.21 14.43 11.09
N GLN A 70 -20.66 14.21 9.89
CA GLN A 70 -20.73 12.93 9.18
C GLN A 70 -19.69 11.95 9.75
N ARG A 71 -20.18 10.88 10.38
CA ARG A 71 -19.35 9.80 10.97
C ARG A 71 -19.39 8.50 10.16
N ASP A 72 -20.40 8.35 9.33
CA ASP A 72 -20.59 7.20 8.45
C ASP A 72 -20.45 7.64 6.99
N MET A 73 -19.45 7.11 6.31
CA MET A 73 -19.17 7.41 4.90
C MET A 73 -19.64 6.27 3.98
N THR A 74 -20.40 5.30 4.50
CA THR A 74 -20.88 4.15 3.73
C THR A 74 -21.61 4.56 2.47
N LEU A 75 -21.26 3.96 1.34
CA LEU A 75 -21.85 4.27 0.05
C LEU A 75 -23.26 3.67 -0.07
N THR A 76 -24.26 4.54 0.02
CA THR A 76 -25.69 4.20 -0.15
C THR A 76 -26.43 5.15 -1.10
N MET A 77 -25.73 6.09 -1.74
CA MET A 77 -26.33 6.98 -2.75
C MET A 77 -26.58 6.23 -4.05
N SER A 78 -27.83 5.80 -4.27
CA SER A 78 -28.20 5.08 -5.49
C SER A 78 -28.35 6.01 -6.69
N VAL A 79 -28.19 5.45 -7.90
CA VAL A 79 -28.44 6.15 -9.17
C VAL A 79 -29.85 6.75 -9.19
N GLU A 80 -30.87 5.99 -8.76
CA GLU A 80 -32.27 6.46 -8.74
C GLU A 80 -32.47 7.63 -7.76
N LYS A 81 -31.94 7.51 -6.55
CA LYS A 81 -32.00 8.59 -5.55
C LYS A 81 -31.31 9.85 -6.07
N MET A 82 -30.17 9.70 -6.77
CA MET A 82 -29.45 10.81 -7.36
C MET A 82 -30.24 11.47 -8.48
N LYS A 83 -30.84 10.69 -9.40
CA LYS A 83 -31.70 11.21 -10.48
C LYS A 83 -32.87 11.99 -9.93
N GLN A 84 -33.56 11.46 -8.90
CA GLN A 84 -34.67 12.13 -8.24
C GLN A 84 -34.23 13.45 -7.57
N GLY A 85 -33.12 13.42 -6.82
CA GLY A 85 -32.60 14.60 -6.12
C GLY A 85 -32.19 15.74 -7.07
N LEU A 86 -31.72 15.40 -8.28
CA LEU A 86 -31.34 16.36 -9.32
C LEU A 86 -32.48 16.65 -10.32
N ASN A 87 -33.66 16.05 -10.14
CA ASN A 87 -34.84 16.18 -11.02
C ASN A 87 -34.53 15.92 -12.51
N LEU A 88 -33.68 14.91 -12.78
CA LEU A 88 -33.27 14.57 -14.15
C LEU A 88 -34.35 13.75 -14.85
N GLN A 89 -34.83 14.22 -15.99
CA GLN A 89 -35.84 13.57 -16.83
C GLN A 89 -35.23 12.90 -18.06
N SER A 90 -34.04 13.32 -18.48
CA SER A 90 -33.36 12.78 -19.65
C SER A 90 -32.87 11.34 -19.43
N THR A 91 -32.89 10.56 -20.52
CA THR A 91 -32.28 9.22 -20.51
C THR A 91 -30.77 9.35 -20.69
N PRO A 92 -29.95 8.80 -19.78
CA PRO A 92 -28.52 8.89 -19.92
C PRO A 92 -27.98 7.99 -21.04
N ILE A 93 -26.84 8.38 -21.60
CA ILE A 93 -26.00 7.51 -22.41
C ILE A 93 -25.14 6.68 -21.47
N GLU A 94 -25.25 5.37 -21.57
CA GLU A 94 -24.46 4.45 -20.74
C GLU A 94 -23.15 4.09 -21.45
N ARG A 95 -22.02 4.28 -20.73
CA ARG A 95 -20.69 3.91 -21.22
C ARG A 95 -19.89 3.34 -20.04
N ASP A 96 -19.63 2.04 -20.07
CA ASP A 96 -18.97 1.31 -18.98
C ASP A 96 -19.60 1.60 -17.61
N GLN A 97 -18.85 2.25 -16.72
CA GLN A 97 -19.33 2.63 -15.39
C GLN A 97 -19.89 4.06 -15.34
N GLU A 98 -20.05 4.70 -16.48
CA GLU A 98 -20.53 6.07 -16.58
C GLU A 98 -21.96 6.15 -17.11
N LEU A 99 -22.77 7.02 -16.47
CA LEU A 99 -24.05 7.45 -16.99
C LEU A 99 -23.93 8.92 -17.38
N ILE A 100 -23.93 9.20 -18.66
CA ILE A 100 -23.75 10.54 -19.22
C ILE A 100 -25.14 11.12 -19.51
N PHE A 101 -25.48 12.18 -18.77
CA PHE A 101 -26.68 12.98 -19.03
C PHE A 101 -26.33 14.12 -19.95
N PRO A 102 -27.05 14.27 -21.09
CA PRO A 102 -26.76 15.33 -22.05
C PRO A 102 -26.97 16.70 -21.43
N GLU A 103 -26.43 17.71 -22.12
CA GLU A 103 -26.48 19.09 -21.64
C GLU A 103 -27.92 19.59 -21.51
N GLU A 104 -28.30 19.99 -20.29
CA GLU A 104 -29.53 20.69 -19.96
C GLU A 104 -29.16 22.01 -19.28
N ASN A 105 -29.68 23.13 -19.78
CA ASN A 105 -29.37 24.47 -19.28
C ASN A 105 -27.87 24.81 -19.25
N GLY A 106 -27.10 24.34 -20.23
CA GLY A 106 -25.65 24.58 -20.33
C GLY A 106 -24.79 23.67 -19.45
N ILE A 107 -25.38 22.67 -18.77
CA ILE A 107 -24.67 21.74 -17.89
C ILE A 107 -24.90 20.32 -18.35
N SER A 108 -23.82 19.55 -18.53
CA SER A 108 -23.87 18.11 -18.67
C SER A 108 -23.35 17.40 -17.42
N LEU A 109 -23.91 16.26 -17.09
CA LEU A 109 -23.59 15.49 -15.90
C LEU A 109 -23.06 14.12 -16.27
N VAL A 110 -22.03 13.67 -15.54
CA VAL A 110 -21.53 12.30 -15.65
C VAL A 110 -21.57 11.66 -14.26
N PHE A 111 -22.41 10.65 -14.09
CA PHE A 111 -22.41 9.84 -12.87
C PHE A 111 -21.41 8.71 -13.03
N HIS A 112 -20.46 8.63 -12.11
CA HIS A 112 -19.50 7.54 -12.03
C HIS A 112 -19.99 6.51 -11.02
N ARG A 113 -20.40 5.37 -11.53
CA ARG A 113 -20.91 4.25 -10.71
C ARG A 113 -19.77 3.49 -10.05
N ASN A 114 -20.07 2.95 -8.88
CA ASN A 114 -19.18 2.03 -8.20
C ASN A 114 -19.05 0.71 -8.97
N THR A 115 -17.84 0.19 -9.18
CA THR A 115 -17.63 -1.03 -9.97
C THR A 115 -18.07 -2.30 -9.24
N LEU A 116 -18.01 -2.31 -7.90
CA LEU A 116 -18.43 -3.43 -7.06
C LEU A 116 -19.93 -3.36 -6.71
N LYS A 117 -20.50 -2.15 -6.71
CA LYS A 117 -21.89 -1.84 -6.35
C LYS A 117 -22.53 -0.97 -7.45
N SER A 118 -22.76 -1.52 -8.64
CA SER A 118 -23.13 -0.79 -9.85
C SER A 118 -24.41 0.07 -9.76
N ASN A 119 -25.26 -0.15 -8.76
CA ASN A 119 -26.45 0.67 -8.52
C ASN A 119 -26.16 1.95 -7.72
N TYR A 120 -24.92 2.15 -7.25
CA TYR A 120 -24.53 3.30 -6.45
C TYR A 120 -23.58 4.22 -7.20
N VAL A 121 -23.63 5.51 -6.84
CA VAL A 121 -22.83 6.59 -7.45
C VAL A 121 -21.72 6.99 -6.48
N ASP A 122 -20.47 6.81 -6.90
CA ASP A 122 -19.30 7.26 -6.14
C ASP A 122 -19.15 8.78 -6.20
N TYR A 123 -19.25 9.34 -7.42
CA TYR A 123 -19.16 10.78 -7.63
C TYR A 123 -19.88 11.21 -8.91
N VAL A 124 -20.18 12.51 -8.97
CA VAL A 124 -20.81 13.15 -10.13
C VAL A 124 -19.94 14.29 -10.63
N ASP A 125 -19.59 14.25 -11.90
CA ASP A 125 -18.91 15.33 -12.61
C ASP A 125 -19.90 16.27 -13.29
N TYR A 126 -19.67 17.57 -13.12
CA TYR A 126 -20.46 18.64 -13.73
C TYR A 126 -19.60 19.37 -14.77
N TYR A 127 -20.03 19.32 -16.02
CA TYR A 127 -19.35 19.98 -17.12
C TYR A 127 -20.14 21.19 -17.60
N VAL A 128 -19.44 22.29 -17.94
CA VAL A 128 -19.99 23.48 -18.59
C VAL A 128 -19.17 23.72 -19.85
N ALA A 129 -19.82 23.80 -20.99
CA ALA A 129 -19.16 23.96 -22.31
C ALA A 129 -17.99 22.96 -22.49
N GLY A 130 -18.16 21.72 -22.05
CA GLY A 130 -17.14 20.67 -22.14
C GLY A 130 -16.00 20.73 -21.12
N HIS A 131 -15.99 21.72 -20.22
CA HIS A 131 -14.98 21.84 -19.16
C HIS A 131 -15.52 21.36 -17.81
N LEU A 132 -14.73 20.55 -17.09
CA LEU A 132 -15.07 20.12 -15.76
C LEU A 132 -15.07 21.31 -14.80
N LEU A 133 -16.25 21.60 -14.23
CA LEU A 133 -16.45 22.70 -13.30
C LEU A 133 -16.31 22.23 -11.84
N ARG A 134 -17.00 21.13 -11.51
CA ARG A 134 -16.98 20.57 -10.17
C ARG A 134 -17.22 19.07 -10.19
N ARG A 135 -16.80 18.41 -9.12
CA ARG A 135 -17.03 17.00 -8.81
C ARG A 135 -17.61 16.88 -7.42
N GLU A 136 -18.70 16.18 -7.29
CA GLU A 136 -19.36 15.92 -6.01
C GLU A 136 -19.19 14.46 -5.62
N HIS A 137 -18.66 14.19 -4.42
CA HIS A 137 -18.40 12.87 -3.88
C HIS A 137 -19.47 12.47 -2.87
N TYR A 138 -19.88 11.21 -2.90
CA TYR A 138 -21.02 10.71 -2.15
C TYR A 138 -20.67 9.48 -1.30
N GLY A 139 -21.30 9.42 -0.12
CA GLY A 139 -21.52 8.24 0.71
C GLY A 139 -23.03 7.97 0.80
N SER A 140 -23.61 8.11 1.98
CA SER A 140 -25.07 8.13 2.17
C SER A 140 -25.68 9.47 1.72
N VAL A 141 -24.91 10.53 1.86
CA VAL A 141 -25.18 11.90 1.40
C VAL A 141 -23.95 12.46 0.72
N LYS A 142 -23.98 13.71 0.29
CA LYS A 142 -22.81 14.38 -0.26
C LYS A 142 -21.74 14.60 0.82
N LEU A 143 -20.55 14.07 0.58
CA LEU A 143 -19.40 14.17 1.49
C LEU A 143 -18.65 15.48 1.27
N TYR A 144 -18.20 15.71 0.05
CA TYR A 144 -17.48 16.92 -0.34
C TYR A 144 -17.61 17.21 -1.84
N THR A 145 -17.32 18.45 -2.21
CA THR A 145 -17.25 18.93 -3.59
C THR A 145 -15.87 19.47 -3.89
N GLU A 146 -15.31 19.07 -5.02
CA GLU A 146 -14.11 19.67 -5.62
C GLU A 146 -14.53 20.66 -6.70
N TYR A 147 -13.97 21.85 -6.68
CA TYR A 147 -14.11 22.85 -7.72
C TYR A 147 -12.84 22.95 -8.55
N PHE A 148 -13.00 23.01 -9.86
CA PHE A 148 -11.91 22.98 -10.82
C PHE A 148 -11.76 24.32 -11.54
N THR A 149 -10.51 24.66 -11.87
CA THR A 149 -10.17 25.73 -12.81
C THR A 149 -9.30 25.17 -13.91
N ALA A 150 -9.43 25.73 -15.11
CA ALA A 150 -8.58 25.37 -16.23
C ALA A 150 -7.20 26.04 -16.09
N VAL A 151 -6.15 25.23 -16.10
CA VAL A 151 -4.76 25.67 -16.02
C VAL A 151 -4.06 25.33 -17.32
N PRO A 152 -3.39 26.29 -17.99
CA PRO A 152 -2.60 26.00 -19.18
C PRO A 152 -1.41 25.08 -18.87
N THR A 153 -1.21 24.08 -19.73
CA THR A 153 -0.04 23.19 -19.72
C THR A 153 0.48 23.04 -21.15
N ASP A 154 1.63 22.43 -21.32
CA ASP A 154 2.20 22.14 -22.65
C ASP A 154 1.28 21.25 -23.51
N ALA A 155 0.43 20.45 -22.88
CA ALA A 155 -0.53 19.55 -23.53
C ALA A 155 -1.91 20.21 -23.77
N GLY A 156 -2.12 21.46 -23.34
CA GLY A 156 -3.39 22.19 -23.45
C GLY A 156 -3.94 22.62 -22.08
N LEU A 157 -5.26 22.80 -21.97
CA LEU A 157 -5.92 23.16 -20.71
C LEU A 157 -6.18 21.93 -19.85
N GLU A 158 -5.71 21.94 -18.61
CA GLU A 158 -5.94 20.89 -17.62
C GLU A 158 -6.85 21.41 -16.51
N ALA A 159 -7.86 20.63 -16.14
CA ALA A 159 -8.72 20.93 -15.00
C ALA A 159 -8.00 20.61 -13.67
N ARG A 160 -7.76 21.63 -12.85
CA ARG A 160 -7.08 21.50 -11.55
C ARG A 160 -7.96 22.00 -10.42
N VAL A 161 -7.98 21.22 -9.31
CA VAL A 161 -8.72 21.57 -8.10
C VAL A 161 -8.13 22.86 -7.49
N PHE A 162 -8.98 23.84 -7.21
CA PHE A 162 -8.60 25.04 -6.49
C PHE A 162 -9.32 25.21 -5.15
N GLN A 163 -10.46 24.52 -4.93
CA GLN A 163 -11.24 24.58 -3.71
C GLN A 163 -11.92 23.23 -3.44
N ARG A 164 -12.06 22.86 -2.15
CA ARG A 164 -12.92 21.78 -1.69
C ARG A 164 -13.85 22.27 -0.59
N LEU A 165 -15.10 21.84 -0.64
CA LEU A 165 -16.09 22.07 0.42
C LEU A 165 -16.53 20.74 1.02
N PHE A 166 -16.37 20.56 2.30
CA PHE A 166 -16.82 19.39 3.05
C PHE A 166 -18.12 19.73 3.79
N TYR A 167 -19.07 18.81 3.81
CA TYR A 167 -20.43 19.09 4.24
C TYR A 167 -20.81 18.36 5.50
N ASN A 168 -21.72 18.96 6.27
CA ASN A 168 -22.50 18.32 7.30
C ASN A 168 -23.66 17.51 6.69
N LEU A 169 -24.33 16.70 7.52
CA LEU A 169 -25.49 15.89 7.11
C LEU A 169 -26.64 16.72 6.54
N ASP A 170 -26.82 17.95 7.05
CA ASP A 170 -27.83 18.90 6.59
C ASP A 170 -27.45 19.63 5.28
N GLY A 171 -26.26 19.35 4.73
CA GLY A 171 -25.73 19.97 3.53
C GLY A 171 -25.05 21.33 3.76
N SER A 172 -24.97 21.82 5.00
CA SER A 172 -24.19 23.02 5.30
C SER A 172 -22.69 22.76 5.18
N VAL A 173 -21.92 23.80 4.83
CA VAL A 173 -20.47 23.70 4.70
C VAL A 173 -19.83 23.66 6.10
N ALA A 174 -19.21 22.54 6.43
CA ALA A 174 -18.48 22.35 7.69
C ALA A 174 -17.02 22.83 7.58
N LEU A 175 -16.36 22.51 6.48
CA LEU A 175 -14.95 22.84 6.23
C LEU A 175 -14.76 23.25 4.78
N GLU A 176 -13.97 24.28 4.56
CA GLU A 176 -13.51 24.72 3.25
C GLU A 176 -11.98 24.59 3.15
N GLU A 177 -11.50 24.00 2.08
CA GLU A 177 -10.09 23.97 1.69
C GLU A 177 -9.90 24.87 0.48
N ILE A 178 -8.91 25.76 0.52
CA ILE A 178 -8.54 26.66 -0.60
C ILE A 178 -7.08 26.38 -0.96
N LYS A 179 -6.83 25.97 -2.19
CA LYS A 179 -5.48 25.73 -2.69
C LYS A 179 -4.76 27.06 -2.95
N LYS A 180 -3.55 27.24 -2.44
CA LYS A 180 -2.70 28.42 -2.73
C LYS A 180 -2.32 28.48 -4.20
N THR A 181 -2.17 27.32 -4.83
CA THR A 181 -1.97 27.16 -6.26
C THR A 181 -2.88 26.03 -6.75
N PRO A 182 -3.66 26.23 -7.82
CA PRO A 182 -4.54 25.17 -8.34
C PRO A 182 -3.78 23.89 -8.65
N GLY A 183 -4.25 22.76 -8.12
CA GLY A 183 -3.63 21.45 -8.29
C GLY A 183 -2.45 21.13 -7.34
N ASP A 184 -1.95 22.11 -6.58
CA ASP A 184 -0.94 21.83 -5.55
C ASP A 184 -1.60 21.14 -4.36
N LEU A 185 -1.21 19.87 -4.09
CA LEU A 185 -1.76 19.08 -3.00
C LEU A 185 -1.22 19.50 -1.63
N THR A 186 -0.11 20.23 -1.59
CA THR A 186 0.64 20.50 -0.35
C THR A 186 0.42 21.89 0.23
N LYS A 187 -0.09 22.83 -0.56
CA LYS A 187 -0.23 24.24 -0.15
C LYS A 187 -1.68 24.67 -0.13
N SER A 188 -2.32 24.42 1.00
CA SER A 188 -3.71 24.84 1.25
C SER A 188 -3.82 25.70 2.49
N VAL A 189 -4.91 26.49 2.55
CA VAL A 189 -5.45 27.07 3.76
C VAL A 189 -6.87 26.52 3.95
N TYR A 190 -7.32 26.45 5.19
CA TYR A 190 -8.59 25.85 5.50
C TYR A 190 -9.41 26.80 6.36
N ARG A 191 -10.75 26.72 6.26
CA ARG A 191 -11.68 27.53 7.05
C ARG A 191 -12.81 26.67 7.61
N GLN A 192 -13.01 26.74 8.93
CA GLN A 192 -14.14 26.14 9.63
C GLN A 192 -14.92 27.25 10.35
N GLY A 193 -16.08 27.65 9.83
CA GLY A 193 -16.80 28.83 10.31
C GLY A 193 -15.94 30.10 10.19
N THR A 194 -15.60 30.70 11.33
CA THR A 194 -14.71 31.87 11.40
C THR A 194 -13.25 31.54 11.67
N HIS A 195 -12.94 30.28 11.95
CA HIS A 195 -11.58 29.83 12.25
C HIS A 195 -10.80 29.48 10.98
N TRP A 196 -9.54 29.93 10.91
CA TRP A 196 -8.63 29.63 9.80
C TRP A 196 -7.47 28.75 10.26
N PHE A 197 -7.12 27.75 9.44
CA PHE A 197 -5.92 26.96 9.55
C PHE A 197 -5.00 27.29 8.38
N TYR A 198 -3.76 27.60 8.66
CA TYR A 198 -2.78 28.04 7.64
C TYR A 198 -1.88 26.92 7.16
N SER A 199 -2.02 25.73 7.76
CA SER A 199 -1.30 24.52 7.36
C SER A 199 -2.16 23.28 7.53
N GLU A 200 -1.86 22.23 6.76
CA GLU A 200 -2.46 20.91 6.91
C GLU A 200 -2.21 20.33 8.31
N SER A 201 -1.02 20.57 8.88
CA SER A 201 -0.69 20.12 10.24
C SER A 201 -1.62 20.68 11.31
N GLU A 202 -1.97 21.98 11.23
CA GLU A 202 -2.93 22.60 12.15
C GLU A 202 -4.32 22.00 12.00
N LEU A 203 -4.79 21.86 10.76
CA LEU A 203 -6.08 21.26 10.46
C LEU A 203 -6.17 19.83 10.99
N LEU A 204 -5.19 18.98 10.63
CA LEU A 204 -5.17 17.56 11.02
C LEU A 204 -5.03 17.40 12.53
N SER A 205 -4.27 18.27 13.19
CA SER A 205 -4.20 18.29 14.65
C SER A 205 -5.58 18.54 15.28
N GLN A 206 -6.33 19.51 14.76
CA GLN A 206 -7.69 19.78 15.23
C GLN A 206 -8.63 18.59 14.94
N ALA A 207 -8.58 18.06 13.72
CA ALA A 207 -9.43 16.93 13.30
C ALA A 207 -9.20 15.70 14.20
N ILE A 208 -7.93 15.32 14.40
CA ILE A 208 -7.56 14.14 15.21
C ILE A 208 -7.90 14.36 16.69
N GLY A 209 -7.81 15.59 17.17
CA GLY A 209 -8.24 15.95 18.54
C GLY A 209 -9.70 15.62 18.84
N THR A 210 -10.56 15.54 17.81
CA THR A 210 -11.96 15.14 17.98
C THR A 210 -12.13 13.66 18.33
N LEU A 211 -11.11 12.80 18.10
CA LEU A 211 -11.18 11.37 18.40
C LEU A 211 -11.11 11.06 19.89
N GLN A 212 -10.53 11.96 20.72
CA GLN A 212 -10.48 11.85 22.19
C GLN A 212 -10.00 10.46 22.65
N PHE A 213 -8.76 10.13 22.36
CA PHE A 213 -8.16 8.81 22.69
C PHE A 213 -8.22 8.50 24.18
N SER A 214 -8.48 7.25 24.51
CA SER A 214 -8.56 6.70 25.87
C SER A 214 -7.47 5.66 26.14
N THR A 215 -7.31 5.25 27.39
CA THR A 215 -6.39 4.15 27.79
C THR A 215 -6.66 2.82 27.07
N LYS A 216 -7.88 2.62 26.54
CA LYS A 216 -8.28 1.41 25.83
C LYS A 216 -7.95 1.46 24.33
N ASP A 217 -7.52 2.61 23.83
CA ASP A 217 -7.26 2.80 22.41
C ASP A 217 -5.81 2.47 22.05
N HIS A 218 -5.62 2.01 20.84
CA HIS A 218 -4.31 1.78 20.25
C HIS A 218 -4.15 2.53 18.95
N ILE A 219 -3.12 3.31 18.88
CA ILE A 219 -2.77 4.11 17.71
C ILE A 219 -1.60 3.42 17.01
N ILE A 220 -1.72 3.16 15.72
CA ILE A 220 -0.66 2.62 14.88
C ILE A 220 -0.38 3.63 13.77
N VAL A 221 0.86 4.08 13.64
CA VAL A 221 1.28 5.02 12.62
C VAL A 221 2.09 4.27 11.57
N ASP A 222 1.60 4.27 10.32
CA ASP A 222 2.20 3.53 9.21
C ASP A 222 3.25 4.32 8.42
N ARG A 223 3.21 5.67 8.46
CA ARG A 223 4.12 6.54 7.69
C ARG A 223 4.49 7.78 8.50
N LEU A 224 5.46 7.63 9.39
CA LEU A 224 5.82 8.64 10.38
C LEU A 224 6.13 10.02 9.81
N GLU A 225 7.11 10.10 8.91
CA GLU A 225 7.60 11.38 8.39
C GLU A 225 6.66 12.04 7.39
N ARG A 226 5.79 11.26 6.77
CA ARG A 226 4.84 11.78 5.78
C ARG A 226 3.58 12.34 6.41
N LEU A 227 3.38 12.13 7.71
CA LEU A 227 2.24 12.66 8.43
C LEU A 227 2.61 13.98 9.11
N PRO A 228 2.14 15.13 8.60
CA PRO A 228 2.56 16.45 9.06
C PRO A 228 2.19 16.73 10.53
N PHE A 229 1.32 15.91 11.13
CA PHE A 229 0.87 16.02 12.51
C PHE A 229 1.50 14.99 13.46
N THR A 230 2.46 14.15 13.04
CA THR A 230 3.00 13.08 13.90
C THR A 230 3.50 13.62 15.23
N GLN A 231 4.24 14.73 15.25
CA GLN A 231 4.69 15.35 16.50
C GLN A 231 3.54 15.79 17.40
N THR A 232 2.43 16.27 16.81
CA THR A 232 1.22 16.62 17.56
C THR A 232 0.56 15.35 18.11
N LEU A 233 0.49 14.28 17.33
CA LEU A 233 -0.07 13.01 17.75
C LEU A 233 0.68 12.43 18.97
N LEU A 234 2.02 12.54 19.02
CA LEU A 234 2.81 12.16 20.20
C LEU A 234 2.35 12.86 21.49
N LYS A 235 1.88 14.10 21.38
CA LYS A 235 1.35 14.87 22.52
C LYS A 235 -0.13 14.57 22.80
N MET A 236 -0.91 14.29 21.77
CA MET A 236 -2.37 14.13 21.84
C MET A 236 -2.81 12.71 22.21
N LYS A 237 -1.93 11.71 22.11
CA LYS A 237 -2.26 10.32 22.42
C LYS A 237 -2.79 10.11 23.85
N GLY A 238 -2.46 11.03 24.77
CA GLY A 238 -2.77 10.87 26.19
C GLY A 238 -2.21 9.55 26.72
N GLU A 239 -3.09 8.75 27.33
CA GLU A 239 -2.78 7.41 27.86
C GLU A 239 -2.99 6.26 26.84
N ALA A 240 -3.37 6.57 25.59
CA ALA A 240 -3.51 5.57 24.55
C ALA A 240 -2.15 4.95 24.19
N THR A 241 -2.13 3.66 23.85
CA THR A 241 -0.93 3.00 23.36
C THR A 241 -0.60 3.50 21.96
N LEU A 242 0.64 3.94 21.75
CA LEU A 242 1.11 4.41 20.45
C LEU A 242 2.21 3.50 19.90
N SER A 243 1.99 2.97 18.72
CA SER A 243 2.97 2.19 17.98
C SER A 243 3.29 2.83 16.64
N CYS A 244 4.54 2.69 16.19
CA CYS A 244 4.89 2.93 14.80
C CYS A 244 5.22 1.61 14.10
N LEU A 245 4.90 1.54 12.81
CA LEU A 245 5.19 0.39 11.97
C LEU A 245 6.10 0.80 10.81
N LEU A 246 7.22 0.07 10.65
CA LEU A 246 8.21 0.34 9.62
C LEU A 246 7.90 -0.48 8.37
N HIS A 247 7.70 0.22 7.23
CA HIS A 247 7.43 -0.40 5.93
C HIS A 247 8.61 -0.34 4.96
N SER A 248 9.70 0.32 5.34
CA SER A 248 10.91 0.48 4.54
C SER A 248 12.14 0.13 5.35
N ILE A 249 13.29 0.08 4.70
CA ILE A 249 14.58 -0.02 5.38
C ILE A 249 14.82 1.28 6.17
N HIS A 250 15.38 1.16 7.36
CA HIS A 250 15.62 2.32 8.22
C HIS A 250 17.00 2.96 8.00
N HIS A 251 17.87 2.31 7.24
CA HIS A 251 19.16 2.83 6.79
C HIS A 251 19.36 2.81 5.28
N TRP A 252 20.10 3.77 4.78
CA TRP A 252 20.69 3.81 3.44
C TRP A 252 22.23 3.81 3.62
N GLY A 253 22.86 2.63 3.62
CA GLY A 253 24.25 2.51 4.06
C GLY A 253 24.41 3.02 5.48
N ASP A 254 25.31 3.97 5.70
CA ASP A 254 25.57 4.57 7.02
C ASP A 254 24.58 5.70 7.42
N CYS A 255 23.61 6.03 6.54
CA CYS A 255 22.67 7.11 6.79
C CYS A 255 21.31 6.59 7.22
N ILE A 256 20.68 7.22 8.21
CA ILE A 256 19.30 6.96 8.59
C ILE A 256 18.39 7.39 7.42
N ASN A 257 17.45 6.51 7.05
CA ASN A 257 16.40 6.84 6.10
C ASN A 257 15.51 7.97 6.66
N SER A 258 15.34 9.04 5.89
CA SER A 258 14.58 10.22 6.32
C SER A 258 13.15 9.90 6.76
N GLU A 259 12.54 8.83 6.23
CA GLU A 259 11.21 8.37 6.67
C GLU A 259 11.14 8.03 8.17
N TYR A 260 12.30 7.82 8.83
CA TYR A 260 12.37 7.40 10.24
C TYR A 260 13.13 8.35 11.15
N PHE A 261 13.49 9.57 10.70
CA PHE A 261 14.13 10.56 11.57
C PHE A 261 13.34 10.82 12.85
N LEU A 262 12.00 10.94 12.75
CA LEU A 262 11.16 11.12 13.94
C LEU A 262 11.22 9.92 14.90
N LEU A 263 11.35 8.70 14.38
CA LEU A 263 11.53 7.52 15.23
C LEU A 263 12.84 7.61 16.02
N PHE A 264 13.95 7.88 15.35
CA PHE A 264 15.25 7.99 16.00
C PHE A 264 15.32 9.14 17.01
N GLN A 265 14.61 10.25 16.73
CA GLN A 265 14.57 11.41 17.63
C GLN A 265 13.63 11.21 18.82
N TYR A 266 12.52 10.50 18.63
CA TYR A 266 11.42 10.41 19.61
C TYR A 266 11.06 8.96 19.97
N ALA A 267 11.97 8.00 19.86
CA ALA A 267 11.72 6.59 20.11
C ALA A 267 11.02 6.32 21.45
N ASN A 268 11.42 7.01 22.51
CA ASN A 268 10.89 6.85 23.85
C ASN A 268 9.42 7.32 24.02
N TYR A 269 8.87 8.04 23.06
CA TYR A 269 7.45 8.45 23.05
C TYR A 269 6.52 7.38 22.46
N PHE A 270 7.07 6.40 21.75
CA PHE A 270 6.30 5.24 21.29
C PHE A 270 6.29 4.18 22.40
N ASP A 271 5.18 3.49 22.52
CA ASP A 271 5.05 2.38 23.47
C ASP A 271 5.54 1.08 22.84
N HIS A 272 5.42 0.93 21.51
CA HIS A 272 5.95 -0.19 20.74
C HIS A 272 6.45 0.27 19.37
N ILE A 273 7.44 -0.45 18.86
CA ILE A 273 7.94 -0.33 17.49
C ILE A 273 7.65 -1.65 16.78
N ILE A 274 7.06 -1.60 15.59
CA ILE A 274 6.66 -2.79 14.85
C ILE A 274 7.49 -2.86 13.58
N VAL A 275 8.09 -4.02 13.34
CA VAL A 275 8.81 -4.34 12.10
C VAL A 275 8.25 -5.65 11.51
N SER A 276 8.59 -5.93 10.25
CA SER A 276 8.01 -7.06 9.54
C SER A 276 8.85 -8.35 9.61
N THR A 277 10.14 -8.23 10.00
CA THR A 277 11.09 -9.34 9.97
C THR A 277 12.02 -9.33 11.17
N GLU A 278 12.50 -10.51 11.59
CA GLU A 278 13.51 -10.62 12.65
C GLU A 278 14.82 -9.90 12.26
N ALA A 279 15.22 -9.99 10.99
CA ALA A 279 16.44 -9.32 10.51
C ALA A 279 16.37 -7.80 10.70
N GLN A 280 15.20 -7.19 10.42
CA GLN A 280 15.01 -5.75 10.64
C GLN A 280 14.99 -5.41 12.15
N LYS A 281 14.38 -6.28 12.97
CA LYS A 281 14.39 -6.11 14.42
C LYS A 281 15.80 -6.10 14.98
N GLU A 282 16.60 -7.11 14.66
CA GLU A 282 17.97 -7.25 15.15
C GLU A 282 18.84 -6.04 14.78
N GLU A 283 18.68 -5.51 13.57
CA GLU A 283 19.40 -4.33 13.12
C GLU A 283 18.89 -3.06 13.84
N LEU A 284 17.58 -2.86 13.90
CA LEU A 284 17.00 -1.70 14.54
C LEU A 284 17.30 -1.62 16.05
N GLU A 285 17.31 -2.74 16.77
CA GLU A 285 17.66 -2.80 18.20
C GLU A 285 19.12 -2.45 18.45
N ARG A 286 20.03 -2.63 17.49
CA ARG A 286 21.42 -2.16 17.59
C ARG A 286 21.55 -0.67 17.36
N ASP A 287 20.73 -0.12 16.46
CA ASP A 287 20.87 1.23 15.95
C ASP A 287 20.05 2.24 16.76
N LEU A 288 18.95 1.78 17.34
CA LEU A 288 18.02 2.65 18.06
C LEU A 288 18.28 2.60 19.57
N SER A 289 18.67 3.73 20.13
CA SER A 289 18.88 3.87 21.57
C SER A 289 17.54 4.06 22.29
N THR A 290 16.87 2.95 22.62
CA THR A 290 15.58 2.94 23.33
C THR A 290 15.42 1.66 24.14
N ASP A 291 14.62 1.73 25.22
CA ASP A 291 14.15 0.60 26.00
C ASP A 291 12.78 0.06 25.52
N LYS A 292 12.24 0.67 24.48
CA LYS A 292 10.90 0.30 23.94
C LYS A 292 10.97 -1.00 23.16
N PRO A 293 9.97 -1.89 23.34
CA PRO A 293 9.97 -3.19 22.68
C PRO A 293 9.83 -3.06 21.15
N VAL A 294 10.68 -3.77 20.42
CA VAL A 294 10.56 -3.97 18.99
C VAL A 294 9.89 -5.32 18.74
N SER A 295 8.70 -5.29 18.17
CA SER A 295 7.89 -6.48 17.89
C SER A 295 7.93 -6.84 16.41
N VAL A 296 8.08 -8.13 16.09
CA VAL A 296 7.97 -8.63 14.71
C VAL A 296 6.55 -9.06 14.43
N LEU A 297 5.87 -8.32 13.55
CA LEU A 297 4.53 -8.63 13.08
C LEU A 297 4.52 -8.58 11.54
N PRO A 298 4.50 -9.74 10.88
CA PRO A 298 4.49 -9.81 9.43
C PRO A 298 3.33 -9.01 8.82
N VAL A 299 3.63 -8.27 7.74
CA VAL A 299 2.65 -7.42 7.05
C VAL A 299 1.81 -8.17 6.02
N GLY A 300 1.98 -9.48 5.90
CA GLY A 300 1.20 -10.37 5.05
C GLY A 300 1.23 -11.79 5.56
N GLY A 301 0.27 -12.60 5.13
CA GLY A 301 0.17 -14.02 5.45
C GLY A 301 -0.46 -14.79 4.30
N LEU A 302 -0.43 -16.12 4.41
CA LEU A 302 -0.95 -17.05 3.43
C LEU A 302 -2.23 -17.69 3.95
N GLU A 303 -3.32 -17.60 3.20
CA GLU A 303 -4.56 -18.31 3.55
C GLU A 303 -4.43 -19.84 3.32
N ARG A 304 -3.59 -20.23 2.36
CA ARG A 304 -3.31 -21.63 2.04
C ARG A 304 -1.99 -21.79 1.29
N LEU A 305 -1.37 -22.95 1.40
CA LEU A 305 -0.28 -23.36 0.52
C LEU A 305 -0.83 -23.81 -0.84
N GLN A 306 -0.09 -23.53 -1.91
CA GLN A 306 -0.49 -23.88 -3.28
C GLN A 306 0.42 -24.98 -3.84
N TYR A 307 -0.05 -26.19 -3.81
CA TYR A 307 0.67 -27.35 -4.37
C TYR A 307 0.45 -27.47 -5.88
N SER A 308 1.47 -27.93 -6.60
CA SER A 308 1.37 -28.27 -8.01
C SER A 308 2.44 -29.28 -8.40
N ASP A 309 2.03 -30.34 -9.09
CA ASP A 309 2.92 -31.34 -9.68
C ASP A 309 3.18 -31.02 -11.17
N ASN A 310 2.44 -30.08 -11.76
CA ASN A 310 2.51 -29.74 -13.16
C ASN A 310 3.09 -28.32 -13.34
N ARG A 311 4.42 -28.19 -13.14
CA ARG A 311 5.17 -26.95 -13.36
C ARG A 311 5.85 -26.98 -14.71
N LYS A 312 6.00 -25.80 -15.32
CA LYS A 312 6.79 -25.67 -16.56
C LYS A 312 8.27 -25.97 -16.24
N PRO A 313 8.89 -26.95 -16.90
CA PRO A 313 10.31 -27.24 -16.66
C PRO A 313 11.19 -26.02 -16.97
N TYR A 314 12.24 -25.83 -16.19
CA TYR A 314 13.23 -24.74 -16.32
C TYR A 314 12.60 -23.34 -16.36
N SER A 315 11.45 -23.14 -15.71
CA SER A 315 10.74 -21.88 -15.69
C SER A 315 11.09 -21.03 -14.48
N LEU A 316 11.35 -19.76 -14.74
CA LEU A 316 11.56 -18.74 -13.72
C LEU A 316 10.50 -17.68 -13.80
N MET A 317 10.19 -17.05 -12.67
CA MET A 317 9.35 -15.87 -12.63
C MET A 317 9.93 -14.78 -11.73
N ILE A 318 9.56 -13.55 -12.04
CA ILE A 318 9.70 -12.38 -11.20
C ILE A 318 8.33 -11.67 -11.14
N ALA A 319 7.94 -11.19 -9.97
CA ALA A 319 6.79 -10.31 -9.81
C ALA A 319 7.23 -9.04 -9.07
N ALA A 320 7.31 -7.91 -9.79
CA ALA A 320 7.84 -6.67 -9.25
C ALA A 320 7.35 -5.45 -10.03
N ARG A 321 7.34 -4.26 -9.38
CA ARG A 321 7.23 -2.99 -10.10
C ARG A 321 8.52 -2.75 -10.90
N PHE A 322 8.41 -2.19 -12.10
CA PHE A 322 9.58 -1.90 -12.94
C PHE A 322 10.24 -0.59 -12.49
N GLU A 323 11.01 -0.72 -11.42
CA GLU A 323 11.78 0.33 -10.75
C GLU A 323 13.26 -0.07 -10.68
N ARG A 324 14.18 0.92 -10.65
CA ARG A 324 15.65 0.66 -10.63
C ARG A 324 16.06 -0.27 -9.51
N ARG A 325 15.51 -0.08 -8.31
CA ARG A 325 15.82 -0.91 -7.13
C ARG A 325 15.48 -2.40 -7.26
N LYS A 326 14.64 -2.78 -8.21
CA LYS A 326 14.30 -4.20 -8.46
C LYS A 326 15.33 -4.92 -9.30
N ARG A 327 16.30 -4.19 -9.89
CA ARG A 327 17.44 -4.72 -10.61
C ARG A 327 17.06 -5.84 -11.59
N LEU A 328 16.01 -5.60 -12.38
CA LEU A 328 15.56 -6.53 -13.42
C LEU A 328 16.67 -6.76 -14.49
N ASP A 329 17.57 -5.80 -14.64
CA ASP A 329 18.78 -5.89 -15.45
C ASP A 329 19.65 -7.10 -15.08
N LEU A 330 19.91 -7.30 -13.78
CA LEU A 330 20.68 -8.45 -13.27
C LEU A 330 19.98 -9.79 -13.55
N ALA A 331 18.67 -9.84 -13.36
CA ALA A 331 17.90 -11.05 -13.64
C ALA A 331 17.95 -11.44 -15.12
N ILE A 332 17.78 -10.46 -16.02
CA ILE A 332 17.83 -10.67 -17.47
C ILE A 332 19.22 -11.18 -17.87
N ASP A 333 20.30 -10.49 -17.46
CA ASP A 333 21.65 -10.88 -17.81
C ASP A 333 22.02 -12.28 -17.27
N ALA A 334 21.59 -12.59 -16.05
CA ALA A 334 21.82 -13.91 -15.46
C ALA A 334 21.07 -15.04 -16.20
N VAL A 335 19.83 -14.78 -16.64
CA VAL A 335 19.05 -15.75 -17.42
C VAL A 335 19.60 -15.91 -18.84
N VAL A 336 20.03 -14.84 -19.49
CA VAL A 336 20.73 -14.90 -20.79
C VAL A 336 22.00 -15.78 -20.68
N ALA A 337 22.81 -15.51 -19.65
CA ALA A 337 24.00 -16.32 -19.41
C ALA A 337 23.68 -17.79 -19.04
N LEU A 338 22.53 -18.04 -18.41
CA LEU A 338 22.06 -19.39 -18.08
C LEU A 338 21.54 -20.12 -19.32
N HIS A 339 20.84 -19.44 -20.23
CA HIS A 339 20.28 -20.00 -21.48
C HIS A 339 21.35 -20.62 -22.39
N GLU A 340 22.60 -20.11 -22.35
CA GLU A 340 23.72 -20.73 -23.04
C GLU A 340 24.02 -22.16 -22.56
N LYS A 341 23.65 -22.50 -21.34
CA LYS A 341 23.92 -23.82 -20.73
C LYS A 341 22.64 -24.67 -20.61
N ILE A 342 21.50 -24.05 -20.50
CA ILE A 342 20.18 -24.67 -20.39
C ILE A 342 19.27 -23.95 -21.40
N PRO A 343 19.24 -24.38 -22.67
CA PRO A 343 18.45 -23.70 -23.71
C PRO A 343 16.94 -23.70 -23.47
N GLU A 344 16.43 -24.56 -22.60
CA GLU A 344 15.03 -24.68 -22.26
C GLU A 344 14.60 -23.65 -21.20
N VAL A 345 15.53 -22.89 -20.60
CA VAL A 345 15.22 -21.94 -19.55
C VAL A 345 14.36 -20.80 -20.08
N THR A 346 13.32 -20.46 -19.31
CA THR A 346 12.44 -19.33 -19.62
C THR A 346 12.27 -18.43 -18.40
N LEU A 347 12.08 -17.13 -18.64
CA LEU A 347 11.77 -16.13 -17.59
C LEU A 347 10.52 -15.33 -17.97
N ASP A 348 9.52 -15.37 -17.12
CA ASP A 348 8.35 -14.50 -17.20
C ASP A 348 8.44 -13.40 -16.12
N ILE A 349 8.37 -12.12 -16.54
CA ILE A 349 8.45 -10.95 -15.68
C ILE A 349 7.08 -10.30 -15.59
N TYR A 350 6.47 -10.32 -14.40
CA TYR A 350 5.17 -9.74 -14.11
C TYR A 350 5.30 -8.38 -13.44
N GLY A 351 4.47 -7.45 -13.82
CA GLY A 351 4.40 -6.09 -13.29
C GLY A 351 4.48 -5.02 -14.36
N GLN A 352 4.52 -3.78 -13.90
CA GLN A 352 4.62 -2.57 -14.72
C GLN A 352 5.46 -1.51 -14.00
N GLY A 353 5.80 -0.43 -14.68
CA GLY A 353 6.50 0.70 -14.11
C GLY A 353 7.29 1.50 -15.13
N MET A 354 7.97 2.52 -14.65
CA MET A 354 8.67 3.51 -15.50
C MET A 354 9.76 2.91 -16.39
N LEU A 355 10.33 1.76 -16.00
CA LEU A 355 11.41 1.11 -16.74
C LEU A 355 10.94 0.12 -17.80
N TRP A 356 9.63 0.05 -18.10
CA TRP A 356 9.09 -0.91 -19.06
C TRP A 356 9.82 -0.88 -20.40
N GLN A 357 9.94 0.29 -21.00
CA GLN A 357 10.57 0.46 -22.31
C GLN A 357 12.07 0.10 -22.27
N GLU A 358 12.78 0.55 -21.24
CA GLU A 358 14.20 0.25 -21.04
C GLU A 358 14.44 -1.27 -20.93
N ILE A 359 13.61 -1.97 -20.17
CA ILE A 359 13.69 -3.43 -20.00
C ILE A 359 13.34 -4.16 -21.31
N GLU A 360 12.31 -3.73 -22.02
CA GLU A 360 11.92 -4.30 -23.31
C GLU A 360 13.03 -4.14 -24.35
N GLU A 361 13.66 -2.96 -24.43
CA GLU A 361 14.79 -2.70 -25.32
C GLU A 361 16.00 -3.56 -24.97
N LYS A 362 16.32 -3.71 -23.68
CA LYS A 362 17.41 -4.59 -23.22
C LYS A 362 17.19 -6.04 -23.68
N ILE A 363 15.99 -6.58 -23.51
CA ILE A 363 15.63 -7.94 -23.96
C ILE A 363 15.83 -8.08 -25.48
N LYS A 364 15.43 -7.08 -26.26
CA LYS A 364 15.62 -7.04 -27.72
C LYS A 364 17.10 -6.99 -28.11
N GLN A 365 17.89 -6.14 -27.47
CA GLN A 365 19.35 -6.04 -27.75
C GLN A 365 20.09 -7.35 -27.47
N LEU A 366 19.66 -8.11 -26.49
CA LEU A 366 20.23 -9.41 -26.12
C LEU A 366 19.66 -10.59 -26.96
N ASN A 367 18.74 -10.32 -27.91
CA ASN A 367 17.99 -11.32 -28.68
C ASN A 367 17.30 -12.39 -27.81
N ALA A 368 16.79 -12.00 -26.65
CA ALA A 368 16.24 -12.90 -25.63
C ALA A 368 14.71 -13.04 -25.66
N GLN A 369 14.00 -12.44 -26.66
CA GLN A 369 12.54 -12.37 -26.71
C GLN A 369 11.85 -13.74 -26.81
N SER A 370 12.57 -14.78 -27.25
CA SER A 370 12.03 -16.14 -27.38
C SER A 370 11.90 -16.88 -26.04
N TYR A 371 12.60 -16.41 -24.97
CA TYR A 371 12.63 -17.08 -23.67
C TYR A 371 12.53 -16.13 -22.47
N ILE A 372 12.54 -14.80 -22.67
CA ILE A 372 12.27 -13.79 -21.63
C ILE A 372 11.06 -12.95 -22.04
N HIS A 373 10.00 -12.98 -21.23
CA HIS A 373 8.72 -12.37 -21.58
C HIS A 373 8.27 -11.36 -20.53
N LEU A 374 7.87 -10.16 -20.97
CA LEU A 374 7.17 -9.18 -20.14
C LEU A 374 5.67 -9.48 -20.17
N LYS A 375 5.08 -9.80 -19.02
CA LYS A 375 3.70 -10.26 -18.89
C LYS A 375 2.72 -9.16 -18.50
N GLY A 376 3.23 -7.96 -18.14
CA GLY A 376 2.40 -6.87 -17.62
C GLY A 376 1.85 -7.16 -16.23
N HIS A 377 0.97 -6.27 -15.77
CA HIS A 377 0.27 -6.47 -14.50
C HIS A 377 -0.83 -7.52 -14.64
N GLN A 378 -0.83 -8.53 -13.79
CA GLN A 378 -1.82 -9.63 -13.78
C GLN A 378 -2.12 -10.04 -12.33
N ASP A 379 -3.29 -10.64 -12.13
CA ASP A 379 -3.56 -11.38 -10.90
C ASP A 379 -2.68 -12.64 -10.85
N LEU A 380 -1.85 -12.72 -9.83
CA LEU A 380 -0.86 -13.79 -9.68
C LEU A 380 -1.29 -14.90 -8.70
N GLN A 381 -2.46 -14.79 -8.06
CA GLN A 381 -2.90 -15.72 -7.02
C GLN A 381 -2.72 -17.21 -7.37
N THR A 382 -2.89 -17.58 -8.65
CA THR A 382 -2.77 -18.97 -9.09
C THR A 382 -1.57 -19.23 -10.00
N ARG A 383 -0.80 -18.18 -10.34
CA ARG A 383 0.28 -18.25 -11.32
C ARG A 383 1.59 -18.77 -10.76
N PHE A 384 1.93 -18.41 -9.51
CA PHE A 384 3.19 -18.84 -8.90
C PHE A 384 3.43 -20.35 -9.01
N LYS A 385 2.43 -21.17 -8.75
CA LYS A 385 2.52 -22.65 -8.78
C LYS A 385 2.82 -23.24 -10.17
N GLU A 386 2.81 -22.43 -11.24
CA GLU A 386 3.15 -22.87 -12.59
C GLU A 386 4.66 -22.91 -12.84
N TYR A 387 5.46 -22.24 -12.00
CA TYR A 387 6.90 -22.04 -12.16
C TYR A 387 7.71 -22.89 -11.18
N GLU A 388 8.97 -23.08 -11.48
CA GLU A 388 9.92 -23.82 -10.64
C GLU A 388 10.72 -22.89 -9.71
N LEU A 389 11.21 -21.74 -10.25
CA LEU A 389 12.04 -20.81 -9.52
C LEU A 389 11.43 -19.41 -9.47
N TYR A 390 11.72 -18.70 -8.38
CA TYR A 390 11.49 -17.27 -8.23
C TYR A 390 12.82 -16.53 -8.11
N LEU A 391 13.01 -15.46 -8.93
CA LEU A 391 14.16 -14.59 -8.83
C LEU A 391 13.85 -13.33 -8.04
N ALA A 392 14.70 -12.98 -7.08
CA ALA A 392 14.58 -11.80 -6.22
C ALA A 392 15.86 -10.97 -6.29
N THR A 393 15.97 -10.11 -7.29
CA THR A 393 17.19 -9.34 -7.60
C THR A 393 17.23 -7.94 -7.03
N SER A 394 16.29 -7.59 -6.12
CA SER A 394 16.19 -6.24 -5.54
C SER A 394 17.49 -5.82 -4.84
N GLU A 395 17.75 -4.50 -4.81
CA GLU A 395 18.81 -3.88 -3.98
C GLU A 395 18.46 -3.86 -2.48
N TRP A 396 17.18 -3.86 -2.18
CA TRP A 396 16.62 -4.03 -0.85
C TRP A 396 15.14 -4.43 -0.93
N GLU A 397 14.69 -5.16 0.07
CA GLU A 397 13.30 -5.61 0.20
C GLU A 397 12.94 -5.70 1.68
N THR A 398 12.00 -4.88 2.14
CA THR A 398 11.68 -4.82 3.59
C THR A 398 11.02 -6.11 4.06
N PHE A 399 9.98 -6.56 3.37
CA PHE A 399 9.32 -7.84 3.62
C PHE A 399 9.23 -8.68 2.36
N GLY A 400 8.57 -8.19 1.31
CA GLY A 400 8.41 -8.89 0.04
C GLY A 400 7.20 -9.82 0.02
N LEU A 401 6.01 -9.26 -0.15
CA LEU A 401 4.79 -10.05 -0.27
C LEU A 401 4.87 -11.09 -1.39
N THR A 402 5.48 -10.74 -2.52
CA THR A 402 5.69 -11.68 -3.64
C THR A 402 6.67 -12.81 -3.30
N LEU A 403 7.65 -12.58 -2.41
CA LEU A 403 8.51 -13.63 -1.88
C LEU A 403 7.73 -14.61 -1.01
N LEU A 404 6.86 -14.09 -0.17
CA LEU A 404 5.97 -14.89 0.66
C LEU A 404 5.04 -15.76 -0.20
N GLU A 405 4.41 -15.18 -1.23
CA GLU A 405 3.56 -15.88 -2.18
C GLU A 405 4.34 -16.97 -2.96
N ALA A 406 5.58 -16.67 -3.33
CA ALA A 406 6.47 -17.61 -4.01
C ALA A 406 6.77 -18.84 -3.14
N ILE A 407 7.20 -18.65 -1.88
CA ILE A 407 7.43 -19.80 -0.99
C ILE A 407 6.15 -20.55 -0.65
N GLY A 408 5.01 -19.86 -0.51
CA GLY A 408 3.68 -20.45 -0.29
C GLY A 408 3.19 -21.29 -1.46
N SER A 409 3.74 -21.04 -2.64
CA SER A 409 3.49 -21.81 -3.86
C SER A 409 4.61 -22.81 -4.17
N GLY A 410 5.58 -22.98 -3.26
CA GLY A 410 6.65 -23.95 -3.36
C GLY A 410 7.69 -23.64 -4.45
N LEU A 411 7.90 -22.37 -4.81
CA LEU A 411 8.98 -22.01 -5.71
C LEU A 411 10.32 -22.10 -4.99
N VAL A 412 11.32 -22.54 -5.71
CA VAL A 412 12.70 -22.48 -5.24
C VAL A 412 13.20 -21.05 -5.43
N MET A 413 13.84 -20.51 -4.41
CA MET A 413 14.17 -19.09 -4.33
C MET A 413 15.63 -18.84 -4.70
N VAL A 414 15.88 -17.88 -5.59
CA VAL A 414 17.23 -17.37 -5.86
C VAL A 414 17.19 -15.85 -5.81
N GLY A 415 18.05 -15.24 -5.01
CA GLY A 415 18.04 -13.79 -4.91
C GLY A 415 19.30 -13.18 -4.31
N THR A 416 19.38 -11.87 -4.37
CA THR A 416 20.45 -11.07 -3.77
C THR A 416 20.38 -11.08 -2.24
N ASP A 417 21.53 -11.13 -1.59
CA ASP A 417 21.62 -11.03 -0.11
C ASP A 417 21.57 -9.56 0.31
N VAL A 418 20.35 -9.10 0.52
CA VAL A 418 20.04 -7.70 0.85
C VAL A 418 19.01 -7.62 1.98
N PRO A 419 19.01 -6.56 2.82
CA PRO A 419 18.01 -6.38 3.88
C PRO A 419 16.60 -6.23 3.30
N TYR A 420 15.56 -6.78 3.92
CA TYR A 420 15.47 -7.77 5.01
C TYR A 420 14.66 -8.99 4.54
N GLY A 421 13.83 -8.79 3.52
CA GLY A 421 12.90 -9.80 2.99
C GLY A 421 13.61 -10.98 2.34
N ASN A 422 14.64 -10.71 1.52
CA ASN A 422 15.37 -11.79 0.85
C ASN A 422 15.94 -12.80 1.86
N PRO A 423 16.76 -12.45 2.86
CA PRO A 423 17.25 -13.41 3.85
C PRO A 423 16.14 -13.94 4.77
N THR A 424 14.99 -13.27 4.86
CA THR A 424 13.83 -13.80 5.58
C THR A 424 13.22 -15.00 4.85
N PHE A 425 13.03 -14.89 3.53
CA PHE A 425 12.34 -15.90 2.72
C PHE A 425 13.26 -16.84 1.92
N ILE A 426 14.56 -16.55 1.84
CA ILE A 426 15.56 -17.40 1.17
C ILE A 426 16.54 -17.93 2.20
N LYS A 427 16.53 -19.23 2.43
CA LYS A 427 17.44 -19.91 3.36
C LYS A 427 18.40 -20.80 2.58
N ASN A 428 19.68 -20.38 2.53
CA ASN A 428 20.72 -21.05 1.76
C ASN A 428 20.73 -22.57 1.93
N GLY A 429 20.59 -23.28 0.81
CA GLY A 429 20.60 -24.73 0.74
C GLY A 429 19.37 -25.42 1.34
N ARG A 430 18.36 -24.66 1.81
CA ARG A 430 17.12 -25.21 2.38
C ARG A 430 15.92 -25.05 1.45
N ASN A 431 15.76 -23.84 0.90
CA ASN A 431 14.69 -23.52 -0.06
C ASN A 431 15.18 -22.69 -1.24
N GLY A 432 16.49 -22.39 -1.30
CA GLY A 432 17.07 -21.58 -2.34
C GLY A 432 18.49 -21.12 -2.01
N PHE A 433 18.91 -20.07 -2.69
CA PHE A 433 20.27 -19.54 -2.58
C PHE A 433 20.26 -18.00 -2.57
N LEU A 434 20.94 -17.42 -1.59
CA LEU A 434 21.28 -15.99 -1.55
C LEU A 434 22.65 -15.78 -2.23
N VAL A 435 22.72 -14.70 -2.99
CA VAL A 435 23.90 -14.29 -3.74
C VAL A 435 24.46 -13.01 -3.13
N PRO A 436 25.75 -12.93 -2.81
CA PRO A 436 26.37 -11.69 -2.33
C PRO A 436 26.06 -10.52 -3.27
N PHE A 437 25.76 -9.37 -2.71
CA PHE A 437 25.38 -8.18 -3.47
C PHE A 437 26.21 -6.96 -3.13
N VAL A 438 26.38 -6.69 -1.85
CA VAL A 438 27.14 -5.51 -1.36
C VAL A 438 28.60 -5.65 -1.75
N ASN A 439 29.17 -4.59 -2.34
CA ASN A 439 30.56 -4.53 -2.82
C ASN A 439 30.88 -5.54 -3.95
N GLN A 440 29.87 -6.02 -4.68
CA GLN A 440 30.07 -6.88 -5.86
C GLN A 440 29.85 -6.09 -7.16
N SER A 441 30.58 -6.42 -8.20
CA SER A 441 30.32 -5.90 -9.55
C SER A 441 29.06 -6.54 -10.15
N HIS A 442 28.49 -5.90 -11.17
CA HIS A 442 27.37 -6.44 -11.91
C HIS A 442 27.65 -7.86 -12.44
N GLU A 443 28.82 -8.06 -13.02
CA GLU A 443 29.26 -9.33 -13.61
C GLU A 443 29.41 -10.44 -12.56
N GLU A 444 29.91 -10.11 -11.37
CA GLU A 444 30.02 -11.06 -10.25
C GLU A 444 28.65 -11.51 -9.78
N VAL A 445 27.71 -10.56 -9.58
CA VAL A 445 26.33 -10.87 -9.18
C VAL A 445 25.64 -11.74 -10.24
N VAL A 446 25.77 -11.39 -11.52
CA VAL A 446 25.22 -12.17 -12.66
C VAL A 446 25.77 -13.59 -12.67
N ALA A 447 27.10 -13.76 -12.49
CA ALA A 447 27.74 -15.06 -12.46
C ALA A 447 27.25 -15.92 -11.27
N ASP A 448 27.06 -15.29 -10.11
CA ASP A 448 26.59 -15.96 -8.89
C ASP A 448 25.10 -16.33 -8.98
N LEU A 449 24.26 -15.47 -9.54
CA LEU A 449 22.86 -15.79 -9.84
C LEU A 449 22.77 -16.99 -10.80
N LYS A 450 23.52 -16.99 -11.89
CA LYS A 450 23.60 -18.12 -12.83
C LYS A 450 23.97 -19.42 -12.12
N ARG A 451 25.05 -19.43 -11.33
CA ARG A 451 25.49 -20.63 -10.58
C ARG A 451 24.43 -21.10 -9.59
N SER A 452 23.76 -20.17 -8.92
CA SER A 452 22.70 -20.47 -7.95
C SER A 452 21.48 -21.08 -8.62
N MET A 453 21.06 -20.57 -9.78
CA MET A 453 19.97 -21.14 -10.58
C MET A 453 20.31 -22.57 -11.04
N GLN A 454 21.54 -22.82 -11.52
CA GLN A 454 21.98 -24.17 -11.90
C GLN A 454 21.90 -25.15 -10.73
N LYS A 455 22.40 -24.74 -9.54
CA LYS A 455 22.28 -25.56 -8.32
C LYS A 455 20.82 -25.82 -7.92
N ALA A 456 19.98 -24.80 -8.07
CA ALA A 456 18.55 -24.89 -7.75
C ALA A 456 17.84 -25.91 -8.64
N PHE A 457 18.05 -25.87 -9.95
CA PHE A 457 17.48 -26.84 -10.90
C PHE A 457 17.99 -28.28 -10.64
N GLY A 458 19.18 -28.44 -10.11
CA GLY A 458 19.72 -29.74 -9.75
C GLY A 458 19.09 -30.38 -8.48
N ASN A 459 18.29 -29.61 -7.71
CA ASN A 459 17.75 -30.07 -6.42
C ASN A 459 16.34 -29.55 -6.11
N LEU A 460 15.50 -29.43 -7.12
CA LEU A 460 14.18 -28.78 -7.04
C LEU A 460 13.27 -29.36 -5.95
N ASN A 461 13.14 -30.69 -5.88
CA ASN A 461 12.17 -31.30 -4.97
C ASN A 461 12.51 -31.02 -3.50
N PHE A 462 13.77 -31.16 -3.12
CA PHE A 462 14.23 -30.89 -1.77
C PHE A 462 14.03 -29.39 -1.39
N LEU A 463 14.43 -28.49 -2.30
CA LEU A 463 14.35 -27.06 -2.05
C LEU A 463 12.88 -26.56 -2.01
N ARG A 464 12.01 -27.15 -2.83
CA ARG A 464 10.56 -26.88 -2.83
C ARG A 464 9.91 -27.26 -1.51
N GLU A 465 10.25 -28.42 -0.96
CA GLU A 465 9.79 -28.82 0.37
C GLU A 465 10.23 -27.80 1.45
N GLY A 466 11.46 -27.32 1.33
CA GLY A 466 11.98 -26.24 2.18
C GLY A 466 11.17 -24.96 2.10
N SER A 467 10.71 -24.56 0.89
CA SER A 467 9.84 -23.40 0.70
C SER A 467 8.50 -23.58 1.43
N TYR A 468 7.82 -24.68 1.24
CA TYR A 468 6.55 -24.95 1.93
C TYR A 468 6.72 -24.98 3.45
N LYS A 469 7.75 -25.64 3.97
CA LYS A 469 8.05 -25.67 5.39
C LYS A 469 8.32 -24.29 6.00
N LEU A 470 8.97 -23.41 5.25
CA LEU A 470 9.16 -22.02 5.67
C LEU A 470 7.84 -21.26 5.64
N ALA A 471 7.02 -21.46 4.60
CA ALA A 471 5.75 -20.78 4.38
C ALA A 471 4.72 -21.09 5.48
N GLU A 472 4.75 -22.27 6.11
CA GLU A 472 3.87 -22.66 7.24
C GLU A 472 3.92 -21.66 8.39
N ARG A 473 5.07 -21.00 8.62
CA ARG A 473 5.24 -19.99 9.65
C ARG A 473 4.45 -18.70 9.39
N TYR A 474 4.07 -18.49 8.14
CA TYR A 474 3.38 -17.29 7.65
C TYR A 474 1.93 -17.56 7.26
N MET A 475 1.37 -18.68 7.71
CA MET A 475 -0.06 -18.94 7.56
C MET A 475 -0.86 -17.88 8.31
N THR A 476 -1.96 -17.41 7.74
CA THR A 476 -2.80 -16.35 8.34
C THR A 476 -3.18 -16.63 9.78
N ASP A 477 -3.47 -17.88 10.15
CA ASP A 477 -3.79 -18.24 11.54
C ASP A 477 -2.62 -18.00 12.50
N GLN A 478 -1.37 -18.24 12.07
CA GLN A 478 -0.18 -17.94 12.86
C GLN A 478 -0.03 -16.43 13.07
N ILE A 479 -0.23 -15.64 12.00
CA ILE A 479 -0.17 -14.19 12.06
C ILE A 479 -1.28 -13.60 12.96
N ILE A 480 -2.50 -14.15 12.91
CA ILE A 480 -3.59 -13.81 13.82
C ILE A 480 -3.18 -14.08 15.28
N GLY A 481 -2.52 -15.21 15.54
CA GLY A 481 -1.99 -15.54 16.86
C GLY A 481 -1.01 -14.50 17.38
N GLN A 482 -0.05 -14.09 16.55
CA GLN A 482 0.94 -13.06 16.89
C GLN A 482 0.30 -11.70 17.16
N TRP A 483 -0.66 -11.26 16.35
CA TRP A 483 -1.41 -10.02 16.58
C TRP A 483 -2.26 -10.09 17.84
N ARG A 484 -2.89 -11.25 18.13
CA ARG A 484 -3.63 -11.45 19.38
C ARG A 484 -2.73 -11.29 20.59
N GLU A 485 -1.57 -11.94 20.60
CA GLU A 485 -0.59 -11.84 21.67
C GLU A 485 -0.11 -10.38 21.85
N PHE A 486 0.28 -9.73 20.77
CA PHE A 486 0.68 -8.33 20.78
C PHE A 486 -0.41 -7.41 21.35
N LEU A 487 -1.65 -7.58 20.93
CA LEU A 487 -2.78 -6.79 21.40
C LEU A 487 -3.18 -7.10 22.86
N THR A 488 -2.92 -8.26 23.38
CA THR A 488 -3.30 -8.71 24.73
C THR A 488 -2.24 -8.37 25.79
N ASN A 489 -0.95 -8.42 25.45
CA ASN A 489 0.15 -8.19 26.39
C ASN A 489 0.31 -6.73 26.85
N ARG A 490 -0.48 -5.81 26.31
CA ARG A 490 -0.53 -4.39 26.69
C ARG A 490 -0.86 -4.14 28.15
N GLY A 491 -1.70 -4.98 28.78
CA GLY A 491 -2.14 -4.78 30.17
C GLY A 491 -1.11 -5.17 31.22
N LYS A 492 -0.09 -5.96 30.88
CA LYS A 492 0.86 -6.47 31.88
C LYS A 492 2.01 -5.54 32.18
N ASN A 493 2.36 -4.59 31.28
CA ASN A 493 3.46 -3.66 31.52
C ASN A 493 3.03 -2.41 32.32
N ASN A 494 1.74 -2.11 32.43
CA ASN A 494 1.26 -0.98 33.25
C ASN A 494 1.05 -1.36 34.73
N ASP A 495 0.90 -2.65 35.06
CA ASP A 495 0.73 -3.08 36.45
C ASP A 495 2.03 -3.21 37.25
N VAL A 496 3.19 -3.18 36.58
CA VAL A 496 4.50 -3.28 37.26
C VAL A 496 4.98 -1.93 37.82
N LEU A 497 4.41 -0.81 37.36
CA LEU A 497 4.78 0.53 37.82
C LEU A 497 3.81 1.13 38.88
N SER A 498 2.70 0.46 39.19
CA SER A 498 1.76 0.89 40.24
C SER A 498 2.03 0.28 41.62
N GLY A 499 3.11 -0.43 41.78
CA GLY A 499 3.53 -1.06 43.03
C GLY A 499 4.83 -0.48 43.61
N LYS A 500 4.83 0.85 43.89
CA LYS A 500 5.66 1.45 44.97
C LYS A 500 5.11 2.82 45.33
#